data_83766e70d8265e53c4cfbd1142f7032d
#
_entry.id   83766e70d8265e53c4cfbd1142f7032d
#
_cell.length_a   1.000
_cell.length_b   1.000
_cell.length_c   1.000
_cell.angle_alpha   90.00
_cell.angle_beta   90.00
_cell.angle_gamma   90.00
#
_symmetry.space_group_name_H-M   'P 1'
#
loop_
_entity.id
_entity.type
_entity.pdbx_description
1 polymer ?
#
loop_
_entity_poly.entity_id
_entity_poly.type
_entity_poly.pdbx_seq_one_letter_code
_entity_poly.pdbx_strand_id
1 'polypeptide(L)'
;MYSLNSVVIAAMLFAVIVLAHEIGIRLGNFRLTQSDSDVKSQTSAIQGGVLGLLALILGFTFSMSIQRYDHRSGAEVNEANAIGTAELRTALLPAPYDAQAQAAIDEYIELRLRSSQVDLTHRDERRALNVATSALQQRIWDIGVAAADANPNPVKTGYFLQAVNELIDAYGSRLDALQRHVPPAIFYLLFVFFISTGALIGYSSGLGERRSRVPALVLTMLICLLVFIIIDLDRPRRGVIQVRQDSMEALR
;
A
#
# COMPACT_ATOMS: atom_id res chain seq x y z
N MET A 1 -11.48 1.32 -8.47
CA MET A 1 -10.74 2.28 -7.63
C MET A 1 -9.23 2.16 -7.83
N TYR A 2 -8.62 1.00 -7.81
CA TYR A 2 -7.17 0.81 -7.95
C TYR A 2 -6.59 1.12 -9.35
N SER A 3 -7.41 1.19 -10.40
CA SER A 3 -6.98 1.53 -11.76
C SER A 3 -6.81 3.03 -12.03
N LEU A 4 -7.45 3.90 -11.22
CA LEU A 4 -7.36 5.34 -11.37
C LEU A 4 -6.12 5.91 -10.69
N ASN A 5 -5.54 6.99 -11.20
CA ASN A 5 -4.42 7.69 -10.57
C ASN A 5 -4.85 8.30 -9.21
N SER A 6 -3.97 8.24 -8.19
CA SER A 6 -4.22 8.80 -6.84
C SER A 6 -4.55 10.29 -6.88
N VAL A 7 -3.87 11.04 -7.77
CA VAL A 7 -4.12 12.49 -7.97
C VAL A 7 -5.53 12.73 -8.50
N VAL A 8 -5.98 11.92 -9.45
CA VAL A 8 -7.34 12.05 -10.02
C VAL A 8 -8.40 11.79 -8.97
N ILE A 9 -8.21 10.78 -8.12
CA ILE A 9 -9.15 10.49 -7.01
C ILE A 9 -9.19 11.65 -6.02
N ALA A 10 -8.04 12.19 -5.62
CA ALA A 10 -7.96 13.33 -4.71
C ALA A 10 -8.60 14.59 -5.30
N ALA A 11 -8.37 14.87 -6.58
CA ALA A 11 -8.98 16.02 -7.28
C ALA A 11 -10.50 15.87 -7.41
N MET A 12 -11.00 14.69 -7.74
CA MET A 12 -12.45 14.43 -7.78
C MET A 12 -13.07 14.57 -6.39
N LEU A 13 -12.42 14.04 -5.35
CA LEU A 13 -12.89 14.19 -3.97
C LEU A 13 -12.94 15.66 -3.57
N PHE A 14 -11.89 16.43 -3.86
CA PHE A 14 -11.86 17.87 -3.60
C PHE A 14 -13.04 18.57 -4.27
N ALA A 15 -13.28 18.34 -5.56
CA ALA A 15 -14.39 18.94 -6.29
C ALA A 15 -15.75 18.59 -5.67
N VAL A 16 -15.96 17.31 -5.27
CA VAL A 16 -17.21 16.88 -4.66
C VAL A 16 -17.42 17.49 -3.28
N ILE A 17 -16.36 17.62 -2.46
CA ILE A 17 -16.47 18.28 -1.13
C ILE A 17 -16.78 19.78 -1.30
N VAL A 18 -16.15 20.46 -2.26
CA VAL A 18 -16.43 21.88 -2.55
C VAL A 18 -17.87 22.07 -3.04
N LEU A 19 -18.37 21.17 -3.89
CA LEU A 19 -19.78 21.19 -4.32
C LEU A 19 -20.73 20.97 -3.14
N ALA A 20 -20.44 19.97 -2.28
CA ALA A 20 -21.24 19.71 -1.08
C ALA A 20 -21.26 20.91 -0.13
N HIS A 21 -20.11 21.58 0.03
CA HIS A 21 -19.98 22.82 0.81
C HIS A 21 -20.84 23.94 0.22
N GLU A 22 -20.82 24.18 -1.10
CA GLU A 22 -21.62 25.20 -1.75
C GLU A 22 -23.13 24.92 -1.65
N ILE A 23 -23.51 23.62 -1.79
CA ILE A 23 -24.91 23.21 -1.57
C ILE A 23 -25.31 23.47 -0.11
N GLY A 24 -24.44 23.14 0.84
CA GLY A 24 -24.63 23.41 2.26
C GLY A 24 -24.88 24.91 2.53
N ILE A 25 -24.06 25.81 1.95
CA ILE A 25 -24.24 27.26 2.06
C ILE A 25 -25.62 27.70 1.57
N ARG A 26 -26.04 27.21 0.40
CA ARG A 26 -27.35 27.57 -0.17
C ARG A 26 -28.50 27.12 0.73
N LEU A 27 -28.42 25.90 1.28
CA LEU A 27 -29.42 25.39 2.22
C LEU A 27 -29.46 26.20 3.53
N GLY A 28 -28.25 26.53 4.08
CA GLY A 28 -28.14 27.37 5.27
C GLY A 28 -28.72 28.78 5.07
N ASN A 29 -28.47 29.42 3.89
CA ASN A 29 -29.02 30.72 3.55
C ASN A 29 -30.55 30.72 3.46
N PHE A 30 -31.14 29.68 2.91
CA PHE A 30 -32.59 29.54 2.81
C PHE A 30 -33.26 29.50 4.19
N ARG A 31 -32.55 29.04 5.21
CA ARG A 31 -33.01 28.97 6.60
C ARG A 31 -32.61 30.15 7.47
N LEU A 32 -31.77 31.08 6.96
CA LEU A 32 -31.21 32.22 7.72
C LEU A 32 -32.28 33.11 8.34
N THR A 33 -33.42 33.33 7.66
CA THR A 33 -34.53 34.18 8.12
C THR A 33 -35.32 33.57 9.28
N GLN A 34 -35.12 32.31 9.62
CA GLN A 34 -35.85 31.57 10.66
C GLN A 34 -34.94 30.95 11.74
N SER A 35 -33.63 31.31 11.73
CA SER A 35 -32.64 30.58 12.53
C SER A 35 -32.38 31.27 13.86
N ASP A 36 -32.85 30.64 14.95
CA ASP A 36 -32.54 31.01 16.34
C ASP A 36 -31.08 30.72 16.68
N SER A 37 -30.54 31.40 17.71
CA SER A 37 -29.21 31.16 18.30
C SER A 37 -28.98 29.69 18.65
N ASP A 38 -30.03 29.00 19.09
CA ASP A 38 -30.01 27.59 19.52
C ASP A 38 -29.72 26.65 18.33
N VAL A 39 -30.30 26.93 17.15
CA VAL A 39 -30.01 26.12 15.94
C VAL A 39 -28.56 26.27 15.51
N LYS A 40 -27.98 27.48 15.60
CA LYS A 40 -26.56 27.71 15.28
C LYS A 40 -25.64 26.97 16.24
N SER A 41 -25.95 27.03 17.56
CA SER A 41 -25.19 26.32 18.60
C SER A 41 -25.24 24.80 18.40
N GLN A 42 -26.43 24.25 18.19
CA GLN A 42 -26.63 22.83 17.94
C GLN A 42 -25.89 22.35 16.67
N THR A 43 -25.98 23.12 15.58
CA THR A 43 -25.28 22.81 14.32
C THR A 43 -23.76 22.78 14.53
N SER A 44 -23.21 23.75 15.26
CA SER A 44 -21.78 23.81 15.56
C SER A 44 -21.33 22.62 16.44
N ALA A 45 -22.14 22.21 17.41
CA ALA A 45 -21.85 21.05 18.26
C ALA A 45 -21.82 19.75 17.42
N ILE A 46 -22.81 19.54 16.54
CA ILE A 46 -22.88 18.39 15.63
C ILE A 46 -21.67 18.40 14.69
N GLN A 47 -21.34 19.55 14.10
CA GLN A 47 -20.18 19.71 13.23
C GLN A 47 -18.88 19.33 13.95
N GLY A 48 -18.68 19.76 15.20
CA GLY A 48 -17.53 19.41 16.02
C GLY A 48 -17.45 17.88 16.26
N GLY A 49 -18.57 17.24 16.57
CA GLY A 49 -18.66 15.79 16.73
C GLY A 49 -18.30 15.01 15.46
N VAL A 50 -18.85 15.44 14.32
CA VAL A 50 -18.57 14.81 13.02
C VAL A 50 -17.10 14.97 12.62
N LEU A 51 -16.51 16.18 12.84
CA LEU A 51 -15.10 16.42 12.61
C LEU A 51 -14.19 15.56 13.51
N GLY A 52 -14.56 15.41 14.79
CA GLY A 52 -13.84 14.54 15.72
C GLY A 52 -13.85 13.09 15.29
N LEU A 53 -15.03 12.57 14.89
CA LEU A 53 -15.15 11.20 14.38
C LEU A 53 -14.39 11.02 13.07
N LEU A 54 -14.45 12.01 12.18
CA LEU A 54 -13.69 12.01 10.94
C LEU A 54 -12.17 11.95 11.19
N ALA A 55 -11.66 12.77 12.11
CA ALA A 55 -10.25 12.78 12.47
C ALA A 55 -9.79 11.42 13.03
N LEU A 56 -10.63 10.78 13.84
CA LEU A 56 -10.36 9.46 14.39
C LEU A 56 -10.27 8.39 13.28
N ILE A 57 -11.25 8.34 12.37
CA ILE A 57 -11.27 7.38 11.26
C ILE A 57 -10.08 7.61 10.31
N LEU A 58 -9.77 8.88 10.02
CA LEU A 58 -8.59 9.25 9.23
C LEU A 58 -7.30 8.77 9.89
N GLY A 59 -7.14 8.98 11.20
CA GLY A 59 -5.97 8.56 11.94
C GLY A 59 -5.77 7.04 11.90
N PHE A 60 -6.82 6.26 12.10
CA PHE A 60 -6.76 4.80 11.97
C PHE A 60 -6.45 4.35 10.54
N THR A 61 -7.08 4.96 9.54
CA THR A 61 -6.84 4.59 8.14
C THR A 61 -5.40 4.91 7.71
N PHE A 62 -4.89 6.06 8.15
CA PHE A 62 -3.50 6.45 7.91
C PHE A 62 -2.52 5.47 8.58
N SER A 63 -2.76 5.12 9.85
CA SER A 63 -1.95 4.13 10.57
C SER A 63 -1.96 2.76 9.86
N MET A 64 -3.12 2.30 9.40
CA MET A 64 -3.22 1.06 8.62
C MET A 64 -2.42 1.13 7.31
N SER A 65 -2.43 2.26 6.61
CA SER A 65 -1.70 2.43 5.35
C SER A 65 -0.19 2.45 5.56
N ILE A 66 0.29 3.09 6.63
CA ILE A 66 1.71 3.06 7.03
C ILE A 66 2.13 1.63 7.39
N GLN A 67 1.37 0.92 8.22
CA GLN A 67 1.70 -0.46 8.59
C GLN A 67 1.80 -1.39 7.37
N ARG A 68 0.96 -1.19 6.35
CA ARG A 68 1.06 -1.96 5.09
C ARG A 68 2.30 -1.61 4.31
N TYR A 69 2.66 -0.34 4.25
CA TYR A 69 3.91 0.09 3.63
C TYR A 69 5.13 -0.53 4.34
N ASP A 70 5.18 -0.46 5.67
CA ASP A 70 6.27 -1.02 6.46
C ASP A 70 6.35 -2.55 6.31
N HIS A 71 5.21 -3.23 6.29
CA HIS A 71 5.15 -4.68 6.06
C HIS A 71 5.68 -5.06 4.67
N ARG A 72 5.37 -4.29 3.63
CA ARG A 72 5.90 -4.50 2.28
C ARG A 72 7.40 -4.24 2.20
N SER A 73 7.87 -3.20 2.87
CA SER A 73 9.30 -2.88 2.95
C SER A 73 10.06 -3.97 3.71
N GLY A 74 9.54 -4.42 4.86
CA GLY A 74 10.14 -5.51 5.62
C GLY A 74 10.16 -6.83 4.84
N ALA A 75 9.11 -7.13 4.06
CA ALA A 75 9.06 -8.33 3.22
C ALA A 75 10.07 -8.29 2.07
N GLU A 76 10.39 -7.11 1.53
CA GLU A 76 11.49 -6.93 0.55
C GLU A 76 12.84 -7.27 1.16
N VAL A 77 13.16 -6.70 2.31
CA VAL A 77 14.42 -6.95 3.03
C VAL A 77 14.54 -8.43 3.41
N ASN A 78 13.47 -9.04 3.89
CA ASN A 78 13.47 -10.44 4.29
C ASN A 78 13.72 -11.38 3.10
N GLU A 79 13.11 -11.11 1.93
CA GLU A 79 13.37 -11.88 0.72
C GLU A 79 14.83 -11.72 0.27
N ALA A 80 15.36 -10.51 0.25
CA ALA A 80 16.75 -10.26 -0.10
C ALA A 80 17.73 -11.02 0.83
N ASN A 81 17.49 -10.98 2.14
CA ASN A 81 18.30 -11.70 3.12
C ASN A 81 18.23 -13.24 2.93
N ALA A 82 17.04 -13.77 2.63
CA ALA A 82 16.88 -15.20 2.37
C ALA A 82 17.63 -15.63 1.10
N ILE A 83 17.58 -14.82 0.04
CA ILE A 83 18.33 -15.05 -1.20
C ILE A 83 19.84 -15.01 -0.93
N GLY A 84 20.35 -13.98 -0.28
CA GLY A 84 21.77 -13.87 0.04
C GLY A 84 22.27 -15.00 0.92
N THR A 85 21.45 -15.49 1.86
CA THR A 85 21.77 -16.67 2.67
C THR A 85 21.82 -17.94 1.82
N ALA A 86 20.87 -18.15 0.90
CA ALA A 86 20.86 -19.29 0.00
C ALA A 86 22.09 -19.25 -0.94
N GLU A 87 22.43 -18.07 -1.45
CA GLU A 87 23.61 -17.83 -2.27
C GLU A 87 24.91 -18.25 -1.53
N LEU A 88 25.13 -17.74 -0.33
CA LEU A 88 26.30 -18.11 0.48
C LEU A 88 26.39 -19.61 0.76
N ARG A 89 25.25 -20.29 0.90
CA ARG A 89 25.18 -21.71 1.19
C ARG A 89 25.38 -22.60 -0.04
N THR A 90 25.42 -22.06 -1.27
CA THR A 90 25.82 -22.82 -2.47
C THR A 90 27.20 -23.42 -2.32
N ALA A 91 28.14 -22.71 -1.67
CA ALA A 91 29.48 -23.17 -1.37
C ALA A 91 29.55 -24.45 -0.46
N LEU A 92 28.42 -24.82 0.16
CA LEU A 92 28.33 -26.06 0.94
C LEU A 92 28.04 -27.28 0.07
N LEU A 93 27.65 -27.10 -1.19
CA LEU A 93 27.31 -28.15 -2.12
C LEU A 93 28.59 -28.73 -2.76
N PRO A 94 28.60 -30.04 -3.11
CA PRO A 94 29.68 -30.60 -3.88
C PRO A 94 29.64 -30.16 -5.34
N ALA A 95 30.79 -30.09 -6.00
CA ALA A 95 30.85 -29.86 -7.45
C ALA A 95 30.15 -31.02 -8.20
N PRO A 96 29.42 -30.74 -9.29
CA PRO A 96 29.23 -29.46 -9.96
C PRO A 96 27.98 -28.67 -9.47
N TYR A 97 27.30 -29.10 -8.40
CA TYR A 97 26.02 -28.54 -7.94
C TYR A 97 26.17 -27.15 -7.33
N ASP A 98 27.31 -26.84 -6.74
CA ASP A 98 27.65 -25.50 -6.23
C ASP A 98 27.54 -24.43 -7.34
N ALA A 99 28.21 -24.63 -8.47
CA ALA A 99 28.16 -23.71 -9.60
C ALA A 99 26.77 -23.66 -10.27
N GLN A 100 26.07 -24.80 -10.32
CA GLN A 100 24.71 -24.84 -10.87
C GLN A 100 23.71 -24.09 -9.98
N ALA A 101 23.80 -24.23 -8.67
CA ALA A 101 22.97 -23.52 -7.71
C ALA A 101 23.24 -22.01 -7.73
N GLN A 102 24.53 -21.62 -7.79
CA GLN A 102 24.91 -20.21 -7.90
C GLN A 102 24.28 -19.58 -9.16
N ALA A 103 24.46 -20.19 -10.33
CA ALA A 103 23.89 -19.68 -11.57
C ALA A 103 22.35 -19.60 -11.54
N ALA A 104 21.69 -20.55 -10.91
CA ALA A 104 20.23 -20.50 -10.78
C ALA A 104 19.75 -19.41 -9.81
N ILE A 105 20.49 -19.12 -8.75
CA ILE A 105 20.21 -18.03 -7.82
C ILE A 105 20.46 -16.67 -8.48
N ASP A 106 21.52 -16.51 -9.27
CA ASP A 106 21.79 -15.29 -10.04
C ASP A 106 20.63 -15.00 -11.02
N GLU A 107 20.15 -16.03 -11.73
CA GLU A 107 18.98 -15.92 -12.61
C GLU A 107 17.71 -15.55 -11.83
N TYR A 108 17.56 -16.08 -10.61
CA TYR A 108 16.45 -15.74 -9.73
C TYR A 108 16.50 -14.29 -9.29
N ILE A 109 17.65 -13.74 -8.89
CA ILE A 109 17.83 -12.32 -8.52
C ILE A 109 17.44 -11.41 -9.67
N GLU A 110 17.92 -11.67 -10.89
CA GLU A 110 17.58 -10.87 -12.07
C GLU A 110 16.08 -10.91 -12.37
N LEU A 111 15.44 -12.08 -12.24
CA LEU A 111 14.00 -12.21 -12.43
C LEU A 111 13.21 -11.43 -11.36
N ARG A 112 13.67 -11.42 -10.11
CA ARG A 112 13.05 -10.68 -9.01
C ARG A 112 13.17 -9.17 -9.23
N LEU A 113 14.33 -8.68 -9.66
CA LEU A 113 14.55 -7.28 -10.01
C LEU A 113 13.63 -6.85 -11.18
N ARG A 114 13.53 -7.64 -12.24
CA ARG A 114 12.57 -7.38 -13.33
C ARG A 114 11.13 -7.35 -12.84
N SER A 115 10.75 -8.31 -11.99
CA SER A 115 9.40 -8.38 -11.43
C SER A 115 9.04 -7.17 -10.57
N SER A 116 10.02 -6.51 -9.94
CA SER A 116 9.81 -5.33 -9.12
C SER A 116 9.41 -4.09 -9.93
N GLN A 117 9.81 -4.03 -11.20
CA GLN A 117 9.57 -2.90 -12.10
C GLN A 117 8.20 -2.99 -12.80
N VAL A 118 7.55 -4.16 -12.79
CA VAL A 118 6.26 -4.36 -13.46
C VAL A 118 5.12 -3.80 -12.62
N ASP A 119 4.28 -2.97 -13.27
CA ASP A 119 3.06 -2.42 -12.67
C ASP A 119 2.09 -3.54 -12.26
N LEU A 120 1.53 -3.42 -11.06
CA LEU A 120 0.59 -4.42 -10.50
C LEU A 120 -0.71 -4.57 -11.31
N THR A 121 -1.02 -3.66 -12.23
CA THR A 121 -2.18 -3.76 -13.13
C THR A 121 -1.92 -4.62 -14.36
N HIS A 122 -0.66 -4.87 -14.74
CA HIS A 122 -0.28 -5.74 -15.85
C HIS A 122 -0.38 -7.21 -15.42
N ARG A 123 -1.63 -7.71 -15.34
CA ARG A 123 -1.94 -9.02 -14.74
C ARG A 123 -1.29 -10.19 -15.47
N ASP A 124 -1.26 -10.16 -16.80
CA ASP A 124 -0.73 -11.27 -17.61
C ASP A 124 0.79 -11.34 -17.52
N GLU A 125 1.47 -10.19 -17.60
CA GLU A 125 2.92 -10.10 -17.43
C GLU A 125 3.35 -10.56 -16.03
N ARG A 126 2.64 -10.12 -14.99
CA ARG A 126 2.87 -10.59 -13.61
C ARG A 126 2.65 -12.08 -13.45
N ARG A 127 1.60 -12.63 -14.09
CA ARG A 127 1.34 -14.07 -14.05
C ARG A 127 2.50 -14.85 -14.69
N ALA A 128 3.00 -14.40 -15.84
CA ALA A 128 4.15 -15.01 -16.51
C ALA A 128 5.41 -14.96 -15.63
N LEU A 129 5.69 -13.80 -14.99
CA LEU A 129 6.84 -13.66 -14.07
C LEU A 129 6.70 -14.53 -12.82
N ASN A 130 5.50 -14.65 -12.25
CA ASN A 130 5.27 -15.53 -11.11
C ASN A 130 5.49 -17.01 -11.47
N VAL A 131 5.03 -17.44 -12.65
CA VAL A 131 5.27 -18.81 -13.15
C VAL A 131 6.76 -19.05 -13.34
N ALA A 132 7.49 -18.12 -13.97
CA ALA A 132 8.93 -18.21 -14.15
C ALA A 132 9.67 -18.25 -12.79
N THR A 133 9.25 -17.46 -11.82
CA THR A 133 9.81 -17.46 -10.46
C THR A 133 9.64 -18.83 -9.79
N SER A 134 8.43 -19.39 -9.85
CA SER A 134 8.17 -20.72 -9.26
C SER A 134 8.96 -21.83 -9.97
N ALA A 135 9.17 -21.74 -11.28
CA ALA A 135 9.99 -22.69 -12.01
C ALA A 135 11.46 -22.63 -11.59
N LEU A 136 12.00 -21.42 -11.37
CA LEU A 136 13.36 -21.26 -10.84
C LEU A 136 13.51 -21.76 -9.41
N GLN A 137 12.54 -21.51 -8.55
CA GLN A 137 12.51 -22.05 -7.20
C GLN A 137 12.55 -23.59 -7.20
N GLN A 138 11.76 -24.22 -8.06
CA GLN A 138 11.77 -25.67 -8.24
C GLN A 138 13.13 -26.15 -8.73
N ARG A 139 13.73 -25.48 -9.73
CA ARG A 139 15.05 -25.82 -10.24
C ARG A 139 16.15 -25.75 -9.17
N ILE A 140 16.14 -24.67 -8.34
CA ILE A 140 17.10 -24.52 -7.24
C ILE A 140 16.92 -25.66 -6.22
N TRP A 141 15.68 -26.00 -5.89
CA TRP A 141 15.35 -27.11 -5.01
C TRP A 141 15.87 -28.45 -5.56
N ASP A 142 15.61 -28.74 -6.84
CA ASP A 142 16.01 -29.99 -7.50
C ASP A 142 17.54 -30.14 -7.52
N ILE A 143 18.28 -29.03 -7.72
CA ILE A 143 19.75 -29.03 -7.61
C ILE A 143 20.19 -29.41 -6.20
N GLY A 144 19.54 -28.90 -5.16
CA GLY A 144 19.80 -29.23 -3.78
C GLY A 144 19.55 -30.70 -3.47
N VAL A 145 18.45 -31.26 -3.97
CA VAL A 145 18.12 -32.69 -3.82
C VAL A 145 19.15 -33.56 -4.53
N ALA A 146 19.49 -33.25 -5.78
CA ALA A 146 20.50 -33.99 -6.54
C ALA A 146 21.88 -33.92 -5.86
N ALA A 147 22.24 -32.78 -5.27
CA ALA A 147 23.48 -32.67 -4.47
C ALA A 147 23.44 -33.54 -3.21
N ALA A 148 22.28 -33.68 -2.56
CA ALA A 148 22.11 -34.54 -1.39
C ALA A 148 22.25 -36.03 -1.75
N ASP A 149 21.72 -36.43 -2.90
CA ASP A 149 21.85 -37.80 -3.40
C ASP A 149 23.31 -38.14 -3.79
N ALA A 150 24.03 -37.18 -4.33
CA ALA A 150 25.45 -37.37 -4.75
C ALA A 150 26.43 -37.40 -3.59
N ASN A 151 26.14 -36.72 -2.49
CA ASN A 151 26.99 -36.67 -1.30
C ASN A 151 26.11 -36.73 -0.03
N PRO A 152 26.04 -37.92 0.62
CA PRO A 152 25.16 -38.15 1.75
C PRO A 152 25.60 -37.44 3.06
N ASN A 153 26.28 -36.28 2.98
CA ASN A 153 26.51 -35.45 4.15
C ASN A 153 25.26 -34.59 4.43
N PRO A 154 24.35 -35.08 5.29
CA PRO A 154 23.04 -34.44 5.46
C PRO A 154 23.15 -33.03 6.09
N VAL A 155 24.27 -32.73 6.72
CA VAL A 155 24.45 -31.41 7.38
C VAL A 155 24.64 -30.31 6.34
N LYS A 156 25.57 -30.49 5.40
CA LYS A 156 25.88 -29.42 4.40
C LYS A 156 24.73 -29.17 3.43
N THR A 157 24.23 -30.24 2.81
CA THR A 157 23.10 -30.14 1.85
C THR A 157 21.80 -29.74 2.54
N GLY A 158 21.58 -30.18 3.79
CA GLY A 158 20.42 -29.78 4.60
C GLY A 158 20.38 -28.29 4.90
N TYR A 159 21.52 -27.65 5.19
CA TYR A 159 21.57 -26.19 5.37
C TYR A 159 21.26 -25.43 4.09
N PHE A 160 21.66 -25.93 2.93
CA PHE A 160 21.29 -25.31 1.65
C PHE A 160 19.79 -25.45 1.38
N LEU A 161 19.23 -26.67 1.50
CA LEU A 161 17.79 -26.90 1.30
C LEU A 161 16.92 -26.10 2.27
N GLN A 162 17.38 -25.94 3.52
CA GLN A 162 16.69 -25.06 4.47
C GLN A 162 16.70 -23.61 3.99
N ALA A 163 17.82 -23.09 3.47
CA ALA A 163 17.87 -21.72 2.94
C ALA A 163 16.98 -21.55 1.70
N VAL A 164 16.87 -22.57 0.86
CA VAL A 164 15.95 -22.55 -0.29
C VAL A 164 14.50 -22.53 0.19
N ASN A 165 14.13 -23.27 1.24
CA ASN A 165 12.80 -23.16 1.85
C ASN A 165 12.53 -21.74 2.36
N GLU A 166 13.47 -21.15 3.10
CA GLU A 166 13.34 -19.79 3.62
C GLU A 166 13.18 -18.76 2.49
N LEU A 167 13.88 -18.95 1.36
CA LEU A 167 13.74 -18.12 0.16
C LEU A 167 12.34 -18.25 -0.45
N ILE A 168 11.80 -19.46 -0.58
CA ILE A 168 10.46 -19.72 -1.10
C ILE A 168 9.39 -19.09 -0.19
N ASP A 169 9.54 -19.26 1.12
CA ASP A 169 8.61 -18.69 2.11
C ASP A 169 8.65 -17.15 2.13
N ALA A 170 9.85 -16.57 2.03
CA ALA A 170 10.02 -15.12 1.96
C ALA A 170 9.38 -14.53 0.69
N TYR A 171 9.52 -15.21 -0.47
CA TYR A 171 8.82 -14.85 -1.69
C TYR A 171 7.30 -14.88 -1.51
N GLY A 172 6.77 -15.96 -0.93
CA GLY A 172 5.34 -16.09 -0.64
C GLY A 172 4.81 -14.96 0.25
N SER A 173 5.55 -14.66 1.31
CA SER A 173 5.24 -13.56 2.24
C SER A 173 5.23 -12.19 1.56
N ARG A 174 6.21 -11.93 0.67
CA ARG A 174 6.26 -10.69 -0.11
C ARG A 174 5.10 -10.59 -1.11
N LEU A 175 4.74 -11.69 -1.76
CA LEU A 175 3.61 -11.71 -2.68
C LEU A 175 2.30 -11.41 -1.97
N ASP A 176 2.07 -11.99 -0.78
CA ASP A 176 0.92 -11.70 0.08
C ASP A 176 0.92 -10.23 0.54
N ALA A 177 2.05 -9.69 0.99
CA ALA A 177 2.17 -8.30 1.40
C ALA A 177 1.80 -7.30 0.27
N LEU A 178 2.15 -7.62 -0.99
CA LEU A 178 1.79 -6.81 -2.16
C LEU A 178 0.30 -6.87 -2.50
N GLN A 179 -0.40 -7.96 -2.15
CA GLN A 179 -1.82 -8.14 -2.44
C GLN A 179 -2.74 -7.54 -1.37
N ARG A 180 -2.23 -7.32 -0.16
CA ARG A 180 -3.02 -6.74 0.93
C ARG A 180 -3.19 -5.24 0.76
N HIS A 181 -4.44 -4.80 0.70
CA HIS A 181 -4.85 -3.40 0.60
C HIS A 181 -5.77 -3.02 1.76
N VAL A 182 -5.93 -1.71 1.99
CA VAL A 182 -6.97 -1.20 2.89
C VAL A 182 -8.34 -1.62 2.33
N PRO A 183 -9.24 -2.20 3.14
CA PRO A 183 -10.56 -2.60 2.67
C PRO A 183 -11.31 -1.46 1.97
N PRO A 184 -11.86 -1.66 0.76
CA PRO A 184 -12.56 -0.60 0.03
C PRO A 184 -13.71 0.05 0.81
N ALA A 185 -14.36 -0.71 1.69
CA ALA A 185 -15.43 -0.21 2.55
C ALA A 185 -15.00 0.98 3.42
N ILE A 186 -13.73 0.98 3.90
CA ILE A 186 -13.18 2.08 4.70
C ILE A 186 -13.07 3.35 3.86
N PHE A 187 -12.64 3.26 2.61
CA PHE A 187 -12.57 4.41 1.71
C PHE A 187 -13.98 4.96 1.38
N TYR A 188 -14.97 4.09 1.14
CA TYR A 188 -16.35 4.55 0.94
C TYR A 188 -16.90 5.26 2.16
N LEU A 189 -16.66 4.72 3.35
CA LEU A 189 -17.05 5.36 4.60
C LEU A 189 -16.40 6.75 4.74
N LEU A 190 -15.09 6.86 4.50
CA LEU A 190 -14.38 8.13 4.51
C LEU A 190 -14.98 9.14 3.53
N PHE A 191 -15.27 8.73 2.30
CA PHE A 191 -15.87 9.62 1.29
C PHE A 191 -17.22 10.14 1.73
N VAL A 192 -18.08 9.29 2.32
CA VAL A 192 -19.37 9.74 2.89
C VAL A 192 -19.15 10.76 4.00
N PHE A 193 -18.21 10.49 4.92
CA PHE A 193 -17.90 11.46 5.98
C PHE A 193 -17.37 12.79 5.45
N PHE A 194 -16.49 12.77 4.44
CA PHE A 194 -15.95 14.00 3.85
C PHE A 194 -17.03 14.86 3.19
N ILE A 195 -17.90 14.21 2.40
CA ILE A 195 -19.00 14.89 1.71
C ILE A 195 -19.97 15.48 2.75
N SER A 196 -20.35 14.69 3.76
CA SER A 196 -21.22 15.14 4.84
C SER A 196 -20.62 16.29 5.64
N THR A 197 -19.32 16.20 5.95
CA THR A 197 -18.58 17.26 6.66
C THR A 197 -18.54 18.55 5.81
N GLY A 198 -18.24 18.43 4.52
CA GLY A 198 -18.28 19.57 3.59
C GLY A 198 -19.64 20.26 3.57
N ALA A 199 -20.70 19.47 3.47
CA ALA A 199 -22.09 19.98 3.49
C ALA A 199 -22.44 20.65 4.83
N LEU A 200 -22.05 20.05 5.97
CA LEU A 200 -22.30 20.62 7.31
C LEU A 200 -21.54 21.92 7.55
N ILE A 201 -20.28 22.00 7.14
CA ILE A 201 -19.47 23.23 7.23
C ILE A 201 -20.11 24.31 6.34
N GLY A 202 -20.54 23.93 5.14
CA GLY A 202 -21.26 24.85 4.24
C GLY A 202 -22.55 25.34 4.85
N TYR A 203 -23.36 24.46 5.41
CA TYR A 203 -24.61 24.79 6.06
C TYR A 203 -24.42 25.74 7.26
N SER A 204 -23.47 25.42 8.13
CA SER A 204 -23.11 26.31 9.27
C SER A 204 -22.64 27.69 8.79
N SER A 205 -21.84 27.75 7.71
CA SER A 205 -21.40 29.02 7.09
C SER A 205 -22.54 29.77 6.48
N GLY A 206 -23.57 29.11 5.95
CA GLY A 206 -24.78 29.69 5.40
C GLY A 206 -25.71 30.32 6.44
N LEU A 207 -25.68 29.83 7.69
CA LEU A 207 -26.42 30.39 8.83
C LEU A 207 -25.76 31.66 9.41
N GLY A 208 -24.52 31.99 9.01
CA GLY A 208 -23.76 33.15 9.50
C GLY A 208 -23.87 34.36 8.58
N GLU A 209 -23.78 35.58 9.16
CA GLU A 209 -23.78 36.84 8.40
C GLU A 209 -22.47 37.09 7.66
N ARG A 210 -21.32 36.64 8.23
CA ARG A 210 -19.99 36.77 7.63
C ARG A 210 -19.53 35.45 7.05
N ARG A 211 -19.32 35.44 5.73
CA ARG A 211 -18.90 34.25 4.99
C ARG A 211 -17.41 34.29 4.69
N SER A 212 -16.62 33.47 5.35
CA SER A 212 -15.23 33.24 4.94
C SER A 212 -15.11 31.84 4.33
N ARG A 213 -14.90 31.79 2.99
CA ARG A 213 -14.69 30.53 2.26
C ARG A 213 -13.27 29.98 2.44
N VAL A 214 -12.33 30.85 2.78
CA VAL A 214 -10.90 30.52 2.82
C VAL A 214 -10.60 29.41 3.85
N PRO A 215 -11.05 29.48 5.12
CA PRO A 215 -10.77 28.40 6.07
C PRO A 215 -11.34 27.04 5.65
N ALA A 216 -12.54 27.03 5.05
CA ALA A 216 -13.16 25.80 4.57
C ALA A 216 -12.38 25.20 3.38
N LEU A 217 -11.89 26.01 2.45
CA LEU A 217 -11.06 25.56 1.34
C LEU A 217 -9.71 25.01 1.84
N VAL A 218 -9.06 25.70 2.78
CA VAL A 218 -7.80 25.23 3.38
C VAL A 218 -8.01 23.88 4.07
N LEU A 219 -9.06 23.73 4.88
CA LEU A 219 -9.38 22.47 5.53
C LEU A 219 -9.64 21.35 4.50
N THR A 220 -10.43 21.63 3.47
CA THR A 220 -10.70 20.66 2.40
C THR A 220 -9.43 20.25 1.68
N MET A 221 -8.53 21.19 1.40
CA MET A 221 -7.25 20.91 0.76
C MET A 221 -6.37 20.00 1.63
N LEU A 222 -6.27 20.28 2.93
CA LEU A 222 -5.51 19.45 3.88
C LEU A 222 -6.07 18.03 3.99
N ILE A 223 -7.39 17.89 4.04
CA ILE A 223 -8.08 16.60 4.04
C ILE A 223 -7.73 15.83 2.75
N CYS A 224 -7.86 16.46 1.59
CA CYS A 224 -7.56 15.83 0.30
C CYS A 224 -6.09 15.43 0.17
N LEU A 225 -5.17 16.25 0.69
CA LEU A 225 -3.75 15.91 0.75
C LEU A 225 -3.50 14.66 1.60
N LEU A 226 -4.13 14.58 2.78
CA LEU A 226 -3.99 13.41 3.65
C LEU A 226 -4.58 12.15 3.00
N VAL A 227 -5.75 12.27 2.37
CA VAL A 227 -6.36 11.14 1.62
C VAL A 227 -5.48 10.73 0.44
N PHE A 228 -4.87 11.68 -0.26
CA PHE A 228 -3.89 11.38 -1.32
C PHE A 228 -2.74 10.54 -0.78
N ILE A 229 -2.14 10.92 0.35
CA ILE A 229 -1.05 10.18 0.99
C ILE A 229 -1.51 8.76 1.39
N ILE A 230 -2.70 8.63 1.99
CA ILE A 230 -3.27 7.32 2.39
C ILE A 230 -3.43 6.40 1.18
N ILE A 231 -4.00 6.91 0.09
CA ILE A 231 -4.20 6.15 -1.15
C ILE A 231 -2.85 5.80 -1.80
N ASP A 232 -1.89 6.72 -1.75
CA ASP A 232 -0.57 6.54 -2.33
C ASP A 232 0.22 5.45 -1.60
N LEU A 233 0.23 5.48 -0.28
CA LEU A 233 0.83 4.44 0.57
C LEU A 233 0.18 3.06 0.35
N ASP A 234 -1.12 3.00 0.05
CA ASP A 234 -1.80 1.73 -0.22
C ASP A 234 -1.47 1.14 -1.61
N ARG A 235 -0.75 1.89 -2.47
CA ARG A 235 -0.37 1.51 -3.84
C ARG A 235 1.13 1.26 -3.98
N PRO A 236 1.62 0.05 -3.77
CA PRO A 236 3.06 -0.22 -3.58
C PRO A 236 3.96 0.06 -4.79
N ARG A 237 3.42 0.19 -6.02
CA ARG A 237 4.22 0.35 -7.26
C ARG A 237 3.69 1.43 -8.22
N ARG A 238 2.71 2.26 -7.80
CA ARG A 238 2.07 3.25 -8.67
C ARG A 238 2.05 4.67 -8.09
N GLY A 239 2.41 4.82 -6.85
CA GLY A 239 2.41 6.09 -6.13
C GLY A 239 3.73 6.84 -6.23
N VAL A 240 3.75 8.01 -5.61
CA VAL A 240 4.97 8.78 -5.35
C VAL A 240 5.79 8.09 -4.27
N ILE A 241 5.12 7.46 -3.31
CA ILE A 241 5.75 6.73 -2.20
C ILE A 241 5.79 5.25 -2.58
N GLN A 242 6.98 4.77 -2.95
CA GLN A 242 7.20 3.37 -3.37
C GLN A 242 8.14 2.68 -2.40
N VAL A 243 7.98 1.36 -2.27
CA VAL A 243 8.94 0.52 -1.54
C VAL A 243 10.21 0.41 -2.36
N ARG A 244 11.34 0.85 -1.77
CA ARG A 244 12.67 0.77 -2.39
C ARG A 244 13.08 -0.68 -2.54
N GLN A 245 13.94 -0.96 -3.53
CA GLN A 245 14.46 -2.31 -3.82
C GLN A 245 15.96 -2.40 -3.51
N ASP A 246 16.44 -1.54 -2.64
CA ASP A 246 17.89 -1.40 -2.36
C ASP A 246 18.51 -2.70 -1.86
N SER A 247 17.78 -3.46 -1.02
CA SER A 247 18.30 -4.73 -0.48
C SER A 247 18.42 -5.80 -1.56
N MET A 248 17.50 -5.82 -2.53
CA MET A 248 17.55 -6.74 -3.65
C MET A 248 18.63 -6.33 -4.68
N GLU A 249 18.80 -5.01 -4.91
CA GLU A 249 19.82 -4.47 -5.78
C GLU A 249 21.24 -4.71 -5.24
N ALA A 250 21.40 -4.76 -3.91
CA ALA A 250 22.67 -5.03 -3.25
C ALA A 250 23.17 -6.47 -3.42
N LEU A 251 22.33 -7.39 -3.88
CA LEU A 251 22.70 -8.79 -4.18
C LEU A 251 23.36 -8.95 -5.57
N ARG A 252 23.36 -7.91 -6.37
CA ARG A 252 23.90 -7.90 -7.75
C ARG A 252 25.37 -7.52 -7.75
#